data_badd3905b4b07d139cc5fa9fd78dfa2d
#
_entry.id   badd3905b4b07d139cc5fa9fd78dfa2d
#
_cell.length_a   1.000
_cell.length_b   1.000
_cell.length_c   1.000
_cell.angle_alpha   90.00
_cell.angle_beta   90.00
_cell.angle_gamma   90.00
#
_symmetry.space_group_name_H-M   'P 1'
#
loop_
_entity.id
_entity.type
_entity.pdbx_description
1 polymer ?
#
loop_
_entity_poly.entity_id
_entity_poly.type
_entity_poly.pdbx_seq_one_letter_code
_entity_poly.pdbx_strand_id
1 'polypeptide(L)'
;MNCLVSGRVQGVAFRAAARRHALALGVTGRARNLPDGRVEVLACGEAEQVEKLRDWLWNGPPLAHVTDVVCAPVEVPEITGFEIE
;
A
#
# COMPACT_ATOMS: atom_id res chain seq x y z
N MET A 1 1.03 2.80 -9.72
CA MET A 1 0.43 1.48 -9.42
C MET A 1 -0.61 1.64 -8.32
N ASN A 2 -1.76 1.04 -8.50
CA ASN A 2 -2.79 1.02 -7.48
C ASN A 2 -3.05 -0.42 -7.07
N CYS A 3 -2.95 -0.71 -5.77
CA CYS A 3 -3.11 -2.06 -5.24
C CYS A 3 -4.31 -2.12 -4.29
N LEU A 4 -5.08 -3.19 -4.42
CA LEU A 4 -6.18 -3.50 -3.51
C LEU A 4 -5.77 -4.71 -2.68
N VAL A 5 -5.72 -4.53 -1.36
CA VAL A 5 -5.28 -5.54 -0.42
C VAL A 5 -6.48 -6.07 0.34
N SER A 6 -6.70 -7.38 0.28
CA SER A 6 -7.81 -8.07 0.91
C SER A 6 -7.34 -8.90 2.09
N GLY A 7 -8.26 -9.20 2.99
CA GLY A 7 -8.01 -10.01 4.18
C GLY A 7 -8.25 -9.21 5.46
N ARG A 8 -7.59 -9.63 6.53
CA ARG A 8 -7.62 -8.89 7.79
C ARG A 8 -6.56 -7.80 7.74
N VAL A 9 -6.93 -6.65 7.19
CA VAL A 9 -5.99 -5.56 6.89
C VAL A 9 -6.41 -4.21 7.48
N GLN A 10 -7.63 -4.11 8.02
CA GLN A 10 -8.07 -2.92 8.73
C GLN A 10 -8.00 -3.16 10.25
N GLY A 11 -7.69 -2.12 11.02
CA GLY A 11 -7.58 -2.23 12.47
C GLY A 11 -6.31 -2.93 12.95
N VAL A 12 -5.32 -3.12 12.09
CA VAL A 12 -4.07 -3.84 12.40
C VAL A 12 -2.83 -2.99 12.08
N ALA A 13 -2.99 -1.67 11.96
CA ALA A 13 -1.93 -0.72 11.63
C ALA A 13 -1.33 -0.92 10.22
N PHE A 14 -2.11 -1.45 9.29
CA PHE A 14 -1.63 -1.75 7.94
C PHE A 14 -1.17 -0.49 7.19
N ARG A 15 -2.00 0.56 7.20
CA ARG A 15 -1.69 1.82 6.51
C ARG A 15 -0.42 2.48 7.05
N ALA A 16 -0.24 2.50 8.37
CA ALA A 16 0.95 3.07 9.00
C ALA A 16 2.21 2.27 8.63
N ALA A 17 2.12 0.95 8.61
CA ALA A 17 3.23 0.09 8.21
C ALA A 17 3.56 0.27 6.73
N ALA A 18 2.55 0.35 5.86
CA ALA A 18 2.74 0.63 4.43
C ALA A 18 3.46 1.96 4.21
N ARG A 19 3.08 2.99 4.96
CA ARG A 19 3.73 4.29 4.90
C ARG A 19 5.21 4.20 5.27
N ARG A 20 5.55 3.50 6.36
CA ARG A 20 6.95 3.35 6.78
C ARG A 20 7.79 2.67 5.69
N HIS A 21 7.27 1.61 5.10
CA HIS A 21 7.97 0.90 4.02
C HIS A 21 8.10 1.77 2.78
N ALA A 22 7.04 2.48 2.40
CA ALA A 22 7.07 3.36 1.24
C ALA A 22 8.11 4.47 1.42
N LEU A 23 8.13 5.12 2.56
CA LEU A 23 9.09 6.19 2.83
C LEU A 23 10.54 5.67 2.81
N ALA A 24 10.79 4.48 3.35
CA ALA A 24 12.12 3.87 3.32
C ALA A 24 12.58 3.55 1.88
N LEU A 25 11.63 3.26 0.98
CA LEU A 25 11.91 2.95 -0.41
C LEU A 25 11.92 4.19 -1.32
N GLY A 26 11.59 5.36 -0.79
CA GLY A 26 11.44 6.57 -1.60
C GLY A 26 10.20 6.56 -2.49
N VAL A 27 9.19 5.77 -2.12
CA VAL A 27 7.92 5.69 -2.84
C VAL A 27 6.93 6.68 -2.26
N THR A 28 6.26 7.44 -3.13
CA THR A 28 5.20 8.37 -2.75
C THR A 28 3.84 7.74 -3.04
N GLY A 29 2.79 8.27 -2.41
CA GLY A 29 1.45 7.77 -2.64
C GLY A 29 0.55 7.94 -1.43
N ARG A 30 -0.36 6.99 -1.26
CA ARG A 30 -1.30 7.01 -0.14
C ARG A 30 -1.88 5.63 0.12
N ALA A 31 -2.37 5.44 1.35
CA ALA A 31 -3.10 4.25 1.74
C ALA A 31 -4.40 4.66 2.40
N ARG A 32 -5.50 3.99 2.04
CA ARG A 32 -6.80 4.26 2.65
C ARG A 32 -7.60 2.97 2.85
N ASN A 33 -8.41 2.96 3.89
CA ASN A 33 -9.38 1.89 4.11
C ASN A 33 -10.57 2.08 3.18
N LEU A 34 -11.03 0.99 2.56
CA LEU A 34 -12.25 1.00 1.77
C LEU A 34 -13.42 0.49 2.60
N PRO A 35 -14.67 0.89 2.25
CA PRO A 35 -15.85 0.44 3.00
C PRO A 35 -16.06 -1.08 3.02
N ASP A 36 -15.52 -1.79 2.04
CA ASP A 36 -15.66 -3.25 1.95
C ASP A 36 -14.61 -4.03 2.75
N GLY A 37 -13.77 -3.33 3.52
CA GLY A 37 -12.76 -3.95 4.37
C GLY A 37 -11.38 -4.06 3.75
N ARG A 38 -11.22 -3.75 2.47
CA ARG A 38 -9.91 -3.74 1.80
C ARG A 38 -9.13 -2.47 2.14
N VAL A 39 -7.83 -2.52 1.89
CA VAL A 39 -6.97 -1.33 1.92
C VAL A 39 -6.51 -1.06 0.49
N GLU A 40 -6.66 0.18 0.06
CA GLU A 40 -6.14 0.64 -1.22
C GLU A 40 -4.81 1.35 -1.02
N VAL A 41 -3.80 0.94 -1.79
CA VAL A 41 -2.48 1.54 -1.74
C VAL A 41 -2.13 2.07 -3.12
N LEU A 42 -1.96 3.38 -3.21
CA LEU A 42 -1.50 4.05 -4.42
C LEU A 42 -0.01 4.30 -4.24
N ALA A 43 0.80 3.83 -5.18
CA ALA A 43 2.25 3.90 -5.09
C ALA A 43 2.85 4.48 -6.38
N CYS A 44 3.74 5.45 -6.22
CA CYS A 44 4.43 6.11 -7.31
C CYS A 44 5.92 6.21 -6.99
N GLY A 45 6.77 5.89 -7.96
CA GLY A 45 8.22 5.94 -7.80
C GLY A 45 8.91 5.10 -8.85
N GLU A 46 10.19 4.81 -8.62
CA GLU A 46 10.92 3.91 -9.50
C GLU A 46 10.30 2.52 -9.47
N ALA A 47 10.20 1.90 -10.65
CA ALA A 47 9.53 0.60 -10.79
C ALA A 47 10.06 -0.44 -9.82
N GLU A 48 11.38 -0.54 -9.65
CA GLU A 48 11.98 -1.50 -8.74
C GLU A 48 11.56 -1.29 -7.28
N GLN A 49 11.46 -0.03 -6.85
CA GLN A 49 11.08 0.28 -5.48
C GLN A 49 9.59 0.06 -5.25
N VAL A 50 8.77 0.39 -6.23
CA VAL A 50 7.32 0.13 -6.17
C VAL A 50 7.06 -1.37 -6.10
N GLU A 51 7.81 -2.18 -6.83
CA GLU A 51 7.70 -3.64 -6.78
C GLU A 51 8.07 -4.19 -5.38
N LYS A 52 9.09 -3.63 -4.74
CA LYS A 52 9.45 -4.02 -3.37
C LYS A 52 8.32 -3.72 -2.39
N LEU A 53 7.66 -2.57 -2.55
CA LEU A 53 6.50 -2.24 -1.72
C LEU A 53 5.36 -3.23 -1.98
N ARG A 54 5.07 -3.53 -3.24
CA ARG A 54 4.05 -4.51 -3.60
C ARG A 54 4.31 -5.87 -2.95
N ASP A 55 5.56 -6.34 -3.00
CA ASP A 55 5.92 -7.62 -2.40
C ASP A 55 5.69 -7.60 -0.89
N TRP A 56 6.02 -6.50 -0.23
CA TRP A 56 5.76 -6.35 1.20
C TRP A 56 4.26 -6.36 1.53
N LEU A 57 3.40 -5.83 0.65
CA LEU A 57 1.96 -5.80 0.90
C LEU A 57 1.38 -7.19 1.15
N TRP A 58 1.96 -8.24 0.55
CA TRP A 58 1.54 -9.62 0.80
C TRP A 58 1.82 -10.07 2.24
N ASN A 59 2.80 -9.49 2.90
CA ASN A 59 3.12 -9.80 4.30
C ASN A 59 2.28 -8.95 5.25
N GLY A 60 2.30 -7.65 5.05
CA GLY A 60 1.70 -6.70 5.96
C GLY A 60 2.38 -6.68 7.33
N PRO A 61 1.83 -5.93 8.28
CA PRO A 61 2.32 -5.93 9.66
C PRO A 61 1.96 -7.23 10.39
N PRO A 62 2.53 -7.47 11.59
CA PRO A 62 2.40 -8.77 12.27
C PRO A 62 0.97 -9.26 12.52
N LEU A 63 0.02 -8.37 12.76
CA LEU A 63 -1.37 -8.76 13.04
C LEU A 63 -2.23 -8.84 11.78
N ALA A 64 -1.70 -8.49 10.62
CA ALA A 64 -2.43 -8.58 9.37
C ALA A 64 -2.46 -10.01 8.87
N HIS A 65 -3.54 -10.34 8.16
CA HIS A 65 -3.66 -11.60 7.44
C HIS A 65 -4.11 -11.26 6.01
N VAL A 66 -3.15 -11.19 5.10
CA VAL A 66 -3.42 -10.82 3.71
C VAL A 66 -3.83 -12.06 2.93
N THR A 67 -4.99 -11.99 2.28
CA THR A 67 -5.49 -13.07 1.46
C THR A 67 -5.30 -12.83 -0.03
N ASP A 68 -5.21 -11.56 -0.45
CA ASP A 68 -5.00 -11.23 -1.85
C ASP A 68 -4.44 -9.81 -2.00
N VAL A 69 -3.65 -9.60 -3.05
CA VAL A 69 -3.15 -8.29 -3.45
C VAL A 69 -3.30 -8.19 -4.96
N VAL A 70 -4.15 -7.29 -5.42
CA VAL A 70 -4.39 -7.07 -6.85
C VAL A 70 -3.91 -5.68 -7.21
N CYS A 71 -2.92 -5.59 -8.07
CA CYS A 71 -2.33 -4.33 -8.48
C CYS A 71 -2.52 -4.08 -9.97
N ALA A 72 -2.73 -2.83 -10.33
CA ALA A 72 -2.86 -2.40 -11.72
C ALA A 72 -2.09 -1.10 -11.93
N PRO A 73 -1.50 -0.89 -13.12
CA PRO A 73 -0.91 0.39 -13.44
C PRO A 73 -2.00 1.45 -13.55
N VAL A 74 -1.73 2.63 -13.00
CA VAL A 74 -2.63 3.78 -13.11
C VAL A 74 -1.80 5.02 -13.35
N GLU A 75 -2.41 6.01 -14.01
CA GLU A 75 -1.83 7.34 -14.05
C GLU A 75 -2.05 7.99 -12.70
N VAL A 76 -0.97 8.47 -12.09
CA VAL A 76 -1.01 9.05 -10.76
C VAL A 76 -0.75 10.54 -10.88
N PRO A 77 -1.57 11.40 -10.25
CA PRO A 77 -1.19 12.80 -10.10
C PRO A 77 0.11 12.87 -9.29
N GLU A 78 0.84 13.94 -9.48
CA GLU A 78 2.08 14.15 -8.75
C GLU A 78 1.77 14.28 -7.26
N ILE A 79 2.23 13.28 -6.48
CA ILE A 79 2.03 13.23 -5.04
C ILE A 79 3.39 13.35 -4.35
N THR A 80 3.46 14.22 -3.34
CA THR A 80 4.64 14.34 -2.49
C THR A 80 4.39 13.60 -1.17
N GLY A 81 5.37 12.82 -0.74
CA GLY A 81 5.23 12.06 0.50
C GLY A 81 4.30 10.85 0.39
N PHE A 82 3.91 10.32 1.52
CA PHE A 82 2.98 9.18 1.58
C PHE A 82 1.92 9.50 2.64
N GLU A 83 0.67 9.57 2.21
CA GLU A 83 -0.45 9.97 3.05
C GLU A 83 -1.26 8.76 3.52
N ILE A 84 -1.84 8.89 4.70
CA ILE A 84 -2.80 7.92 5.26
C ILE A 84 -4.17 8.59 5.29
N GLU A 85 -5.14 7.95 4.70
CA GLU A 85 -6.54 8.40 4.69
C GLU A 85 -7.46 7.45 5.44
#